data_207135faccdd7641db843dab1e601257
#
_entry.id   207135faccdd7641db843dab1e601257
#
_cell.length_a   1.000
_cell.length_b   1.000
_cell.length_c   1.000
_cell.angle_alpha   90.00
_cell.angle_beta   90.00
_cell.angle_gamma   90.00
#
_symmetry.space_group_name_H-M   'P 1'
#
loop_
_entity.id
_entity.type
_entity.pdbx_description
1 polymer ?
#
loop_
_entity_poly.entity_id
_entity_poly.type
_entity_poly.pdbx_seq_one_letter_code
_entity_poly.pdbx_strand_id
1 'polypeptide(L)'
;NYQCYFLIVAGGSFGGLSNKLFLCALPDTQTSVVDEPRNVLLRLYGAILQGAEAMVLESVMFAILAERELGPKLYGIFPQGRLEQFVPSRKLDTDELSMPSISAEIAEKMAKFHGMRMPFNKEPKWLFGTIDKYLNQVMRLTFTRESWGLNTFRMHSNFCFLPAEIWLVFLCRSLLDSTHSPVVFCHNDCQEGNVLLLSGREGSDGQKLMLIDFEYSSYNYRGFDIGNHFCEWMYDYTNDKFPFFHVNSKNYPTKAQQLHFIGSYLSETDQGFQNLSTEDQIKLKEELFVEVNRFALASHFFWGLWSMIQARISTIEFGYMEYAMARFDAYFEQKRSLGV
;
A
#
# COMPACT_ATOMS: atom_id res chain seq x y z
N ASN A 1 35.77 21.91 4.30
CA ASN A 1 36.05 20.78 3.39
C ASN A 1 35.56 19.47 4.06
N TYR A 2 34.27 19.20 3.97
CA TYR A 2 33.74 17.88 4.33
C TYR A 2 33.94 16.96 3.12
N GLN A 3 34.98 16.13 3.12
CA GLN A 3 35.10 15.02 2.21
C GLN A 3 34.18 13.91 2.75
N CYS A 4 32.96 13.78 2.16
CA CYS A 4 32.10 12.64 2.44
C CYS A 4 32.71 11.38 1.80
N TYR A 5 33.37 10.56 2.59
CA TYR A 5 33.80 9.23 2.18
C TYR A 5 32.67 8.24 2.51
N PHE A 6 31.69 8.14 1.64
CA PHE A 6 30.73 7.03 1.71
C PHE A 6 31.27 5.89 0.85
N LEU A 7 31.59 4.78 1.49
CA LEU A 7 31.75 3.52 0.78
C LEU A 7 30.33 3.01 0.50
N ILE A 8 29.87 3.13 -0.75
CA ILE A 8 28.64 2.46 -1.19
C ILE A 8 28.94 0.97 -1.19
N VAL A 9 28.59 0.27 -0.13
CA VAL A 9 28.49 -1.18 -0.19
C VAL A 9 27.21 -1.47 -0.94
N ALA A 10 27.32 -1.77 -2.23
CA ALA A 10 26.24 -2.30 -3.04
C ALA A 10 25.88 -3.71 -2.52
N GLY A 11 25.25 -3.78 -1.41
CA GLY A 11 24.40 -4.90 -1.00
C GLY A 11 23.15 -4.78 -1.84
N GLY A 12 22.73 -5.83 -2.54
CA GLY A 12 21.72 -5.91 -3.57
C GLY A 12 20.64 -4.82 -3.57
N SER A 13 20.23 -4.38 -4.75
CA SER A 13 19.14 -3.43 -4.89
C SER A 13 17.92 -4.01 -4.16
N PHE A 14 17.55 -3.43 -3.01
CA PHE A 14 16.28 -3.69 -2.38
C PHE A 14 15.22 -2.99 -3.26
N GLY A 15 14.78 -3.69 -4.33
CA GLY A 15 13.92 -3.11 -5.33
C GLY A 15 12.49 -2.95 -4.81
N GLY A 16 12.05 -1.70 -4.65
CA GLY A 16 10.66 -1.36 -4.87
C GLY A 16 10.42 -1.21 -6.37
N LEU A 17 9.18 -1.36 -6.82
CA LEU A 17 8.82 -1.23 -8.25
C LEU A 17 9.06 0.19 -8.80
N SER A 18 9.37 1.18 -7.94
CA SER A 18 9.43 2.61 -8.28
C SER A 18 10.75 3.30 -7.96
N ASN A 19 11.52 2.87 -6.95
CA ASN A 19 12.71 3.56 -6.44
C ASN A 19 13.93 2.63 -6.29
N LYS A 20 15.15 3.18 -6.37
CA LYS A 20 16.38 2.42 -6.06
C LYS A 20 16.86 2.75 -4.66
N LEU A 21 17.14 1.72 -3.86
CA LEU A 21 17.59 1.83 -2.47
C LEU A 21 19.01 1.30 -2.34
N PHE A 22 19.86 2.06 -1.61
CA PHE A 22 21.24 1.68 -1.32
C PHE A 22 21.53 1.86 0.16
N LEU A 23 22.11 0.85 0.78
CA LEU A 23 22.67 0.98 2.12
C LEU A 23 24.05 1.65 2.04
N CYS A 24 24.19 2.78 2.71
CA CYS A 24 25.45 3.50 2.84
C CYS A 24 25.96 3.38 4.28
N ALA A 25 27.20 2.93 4.46
CA ALA A 25 27.83 2.75 5.75
C ALA A 25 29.12 3.56 5.88
N LEU A 26 29.40 4.10 7.07
CA LEU A 26 30.70 4.66 7.38
C LEU A 26 31.72 3.52 7.50
N PRO A 27 32.93 3.64 6.93
CA PRO A 27 33.99 2.68 7.12
C PRO A 27 34.34 2.47 8.60
N ASP A 28 34.69 1.25 9.00
CA ASP A 28 35.06 0.94 10.39
C ASP A 28 36.27 1.71 10.89
N THR A 29 37.13 2.19 9.96
CA THR A 29 38.29 3.01 10.22
C THR A 29 37.97 4.46 10.62
N GLN A 30 36.72 4.90 10.43
CA GLN A 30 36.27 6.24 10.81
C GLN A 30 35.44 6.20 12.09
N THR A 31 35.81 7.04 13.05
CA THR A 31 35.00 7.30 14.24
C THR A 31 33.86 8.21 13.88
N SER A 32 32.60 7.79 14.16
CA SER A 32 31.45 8.69 14.03
C SER A 32 31.54 9.82 15.05
N VAL A 33 31.13 11.01 14.65
CA VAL A 33 30.89 12.13 15.57
C VAL A 33 29.65 11.79 16.40
N VAL A 34 29.53 12.35 17.60
CA VAL A 34 28.36 12.14 18.47
C VAL A 34 27.08 12.37 17.70
N ASP A 35 26.16 11.42 17.75
CA ASP A 35 24.85 11.40 17.07
C ASP A 35 24.87 11.19 15.54
N GLU A 36 26.02 10.95 14.93
CA GLU A 36 26.09 10.63 13.50
C GLU A 36 25.74 9.15 13.25
N PRO A 37 24.74 8.86 12.38
CA PRO A 37 24.38 7.48 12.08
C PRO A 37 25.48 6.80 11.26
N ARG A 38 25.89 5.60 11.68
CA ARG A 38 26.89 4.82 10.93
C ARG A 38 26.33 4.23 9.63
N ASN A 39 25.01 3.99 9.60
CA ASN A 39 24.31 3.44 8.45
C ASN A 39 23.14 4.37 8.07
N VAL A 40 23.03 4.67 6.79
CA VAL A 40 21.90 5.43 6.23
C VAL A 40 21.40 4.73 4.97
N LEU A 41 20.14 4.93 4.66
CA LEU A 41 19.53 4.45 3.42
C LEU A 41 19.50 5.61 2.42
N LEU A 42 20.13 5.41 1.27
CA LEU A 42 20.05 6.32 0.13
C LEU A 42 18.92 5.84 -0.78
N ARG A 43 17.88 6.66 -0.92
CA ARG A 43 16.78 6.42 -1.87
C ARG A 43 16.96 7.33 -3.08
N LEU A 44 17.05 6.76 -4.26
CA LEU A 44 17.02 7.49 -5.53
C LEU A 44 15.65 7.36 -6.18
N TYR A 45 15.03 8.49 -6.51
CA TYR A 45 13.71 8.54 -7.12
C TYR A 45 13.70 7.94 -8.53
N GLY A 46 12.71 7.11 -8.81
CA GLY A 46 12.45 6.59 -10.14
C GLY A 46 11.73 7.60 -11.05
N ALA A 47 11.46 7.17 -12.30
CA ALA A 47 10.89 8.02 -13.33
C ALA A 47 9.48 8.57 -13.01
N ILE A 48 8.74 7.95 -12.10
CA ILE A 48 7.36 8.34 -11.75
C ILE A 48 7.30 9.65 -10.97
N LEU A 49 8.35 9.97 -10.20
CA LEU A 49 8.46 11.19 -9.37
C LEU A 49 9.18 12.35 -10.06
N GLN A 50 9.25 12.37 -11.40
CA GLN A 50 10.01 13.38 -12.15
C GLN A 50 9.35 14.78 -12.20
N GLY A 51 8.23 15.02 -11.47
CA GLY A 51 7.64 16.36 -11.32
C GLY A 51 8.14 17.07 -10.06
N ALA A 52 8.65 18.28 -10.17
CA ALA A 52 9.14 19.06 -9.02
C ALA A 52 8.08 19.18 -7.90
N GLU A 53 6.80 19.31 -8.23
CA GLU A 53 5.70 19.40 -7.29
C GLU A 53 5.48 18.09 -6.53
N ALA A 54 5.52 16.95 -7.22
CA ALA A 54 5.37 15.63 -6.60
C ALA A 54 6.52 15.33 -5.63
N MET A 55 7.76 15.67 -6.00
CA MET A 55 8.95 15.51 -5.15
C MET A 55 8.89 16.35 -3.89
N VAL A 56 8.44 17.61 -3.99
CA VAL A 56 8.28 18.49 -2.83
C VAL A 56 7.22 17.94 -1.89
N LEU A 57 6.08 17.51 -2.44
CA LEU A 57 4.97 16.96 -1.65
C LEU A 57 5.39 15.70 -0.88
N GLU A 58 6.06 14.75 -1.55
CA GLU A 58 6.58 13.52 -0.93
C GLU A 58 7.64 13.84 0.14
N SER A 59 8.53 14.78 -0.13
CA SER A 59 9.56 15.20 0.82
C SER A 59 8.98 15.83 2.09
N VAL A 60 7.96 16.69 1.94
CA VAL A 60 7.24 17.31 3.07
C VAL A 60 6.50 16.24 3.86
N MET A 61 5.81 15.34 3.18
CA MET A 61 5.11 14.23 3.82
C MET A 61 6.07 13.35 4.63
N PHE A 62 7.17 12.92 4.02
CA PHE A 62 8.16 12.10 4.68
C PHE A 62 8.77 12.80 5.91
N ALA A 63 9.08 14.10 5.81
CA ALA A 63 9.60 14.89 6.93
C ALA A 63 8.61 14.95 8.11
N ILE A 64 7.32 15.14 7.83
CA ILE A 64 6.27 15.17 8.87
C ILE A 64 6.11 13.80 9.53
N LEU A 65 6.15 12.71 8.74
CA LEU A 65 6.05 11.35 9.26
C LEU A 65 7.25 10.99 10.15
N ALA A 66 8.45 11.38 9.73
CA ALA A 66 9.68 11.21 10.50
C ALA A 66 9.64 11.97 11.82
N GLU A 67 9.19 13.23 11.82
CA GLU A 67 9.06 14.05 13.03
C GLU A 67 8.04 13.49 14.03
N ARG A 68 7.02 12.79 13.54
CA ARG A 68 5.99 12.14 14.35
C ARG A 68 6.30 10.69 14.72
N GLU A 69 7.50 10.21 14.41
CA GLU A 69 7.94 8.83 14.67
C GLU A 69 7.05 7.76 14.01
N LEU A 70 6.37 8.12 12.92
CA LEU A 70 5.53 7.21 12.13
C LEU A 70 6.25 6.63 10.90
N GLY A 71 7.49 7.03 10.67
CA GLY A 71 8.36 6.55 9.62
C GLY A 71 9.84 6.74 9.97
N PRO A 72 10.77 6.31 9.10
CA PRO A 72 12.20 6.48 9.28
C PRO A 72 12.58 7.97 9.38
N LYS A 73 13.63 8.31 10.15
CA LYS A 73 14.14 9.68 10.23
C LYS A 73 14.66 10.14 8.87
N LEU A 74 14.48 11.43 8.59
CA LEU A 74 15.00 12.09 7.40
C LEU A 74 16.32 12.79 7.73
N TYR A 75 17.39 12.40 7.06
CA TYR A 75 18.72 13.00 7.25
C TYR A 75 19.07 14.04 6.19
N GLY A 76 18.52 13.95 5.00
CA GLY A 76 18.76 14.91 3.93
C GLY A 76 17.93 14.68 2.69
N ILE A 77 17.67 15.76 1.93
CA ILE A 77 16.94 15.74 0.67
C ILE A 77 17.82 16.40 -0.40
N PHE A 78 17.80 15.84 -1.61
CA PHE A 78 18.46 16.39 -2.79
C PHE A 78 17.60 16.11 -4.04
N PRO A 79 17.85 16.77 -5.17
CA PRO A 79 16.95 16.70 -6.33
C PRO A 79 16.65 15.29 -6.87
N GLN A 80 17.57 14.32 -6.67
CA GLN A 80 17.44 12.97 -7.20
C GLN A 80 17.01 11.96 -6.15
N GLY A 81 16.83 12.36 -4.86
CA GLY A 81 16.53 11.42 -3.80
C GLY A 81 16.62 12.00 -2.40
N ARG A 82 16.77 11.11 -1.42
CA ARG A 82 16.92 11.48 -0.01
C ARG A 82 17.78 10.48 0.74
N LEU A 83 18.28 10.92 1.89
CA LEU A 83 18.94 10.08 2.90
C LEU A 83 17.95 9.86 4.06
N GLU A 84 17.69 8.61 4.34
CA GLU A 84 16.77 8.20 5.41
C GLU A 84 17.47 7.29 6.41
N GLN A 85 16.87 7.15 7.58
CA GLN A 85 17.35 6.23 8.60
C GLN A 85 17.34 4.80 8.06
N PHE A 86 18.48 4.12 8.19
CA PHE A 86 18.50 2.66 8.08
C PHE A 86 17.90 2.07 9.35
N VAL A 87 16.82 1.33 9.21
CA VAL A 87 16.13 0.65 10.30
C VAL A 87 16.43 -0.84 10.21
N PRO A 88 17.19 -1.43 11.16
CA PRO A 88 17.43 -2.87 11.21
C PRO A 88 16.08 -3.61 11.32
N SER A 89 15.72 -4.34 10.27
CA SER A 89 14.40 -4.94 10.14
C SER A 89 14.37 -5.94 9.00
N ARG A 90 13.30 -6.71 8.93
CA ARG A 90 12.88 -7.43 7.72
C ARG A 90 11.46 -7.02 7.32
N LYS A 91 11.10 -7.25 6.09
CA LYS A 91 9.70 -7.18 5.66
C LYS A 91 8.91 -8.31 6.29
N LEU A 92 7.60 -8.15 6.39
CA LEU A 92 6.71 -9.25 6.73
C LEU A 92 6.57 -10.20 5.54
N ASP A 93 6.31 -11.46 5.85
CA ASP A 93 5.79 -12.42 4.89
C ASP A 93 4.26 -12.29 4.83
N THR A 94 3.64 -12.61 3.69
CA THR A 94 2.19 -12.47 3.50
C THR A 94 1.38 -13.26 4.55
N ASP A 95 1.82 -14.45 4.90
CA ASP A 95 1.15 -15.29 5.90
C ASP A 95 1.14 -14.66 7.30
N GLU A 96 2.14 -13.83 7.63
CA GLU A 96 2.24 -13.15 8.92
C GLU A 96 1.14 -12.10 9.11
N LEU A 97 0.57 -11.55 8.02
CA LEU A 97 -0.54 -10.58 8.09
C LEU A 97 -1.76 -11.17 8.83
N SER A 98 -1.93 -12.49 8.74
CA SER A 98 -3.04 -13.20 9.39
C SER A 98 -2.82 -13.48 10.88
N MET A 99 -1.60 -13.30 11.41
CA MET A 99 -1.28 -13.52 12.82
C MET A 99 -1.99 -12.48 13.69
N PRO A 100 -2.78 -12.85 14.70
CA PRO A 100 -3.59 -11.91 15.46
C PRO A 100 -2.82 -10.73 16.05
N SER A 101 -1.60 -10.95 16.59
CA SER A 101 -0.78 -9.89 17.17
C SER A 101 -0.17 -8.95 16.12
N ILE A 102 0.12 -9.44 14.91
CA ILE A 102 0.61 -8.64 13.78
C ILE A 102 -0.56 -7.83 13.23
N SER A 103 -1.68 -8.49 12.94
CA SER A 103 -2.90 -7.87 12.43
C SER A 103 -3.40 -6.75 13.35
N ALA A 104 -3.41 -6.96 14.68
CA ALA A 104 -3.78 -5.95 15.66
C ALA A 104 -2.83 -4.73 15.61
N GLU A 105 -1.51 -4.95 15.59
CA GLU A 105 -0.54 -3.85 15.55
C GLU A 105 -0.60 -3.07 14.23
N ILE A 106 -0.81 -3.74 13.08
CA ILE A 106 -1.05 -3.05 11.80
C ILE A 106 -2.28 -2.15 11.91
N ALA A 107 -3.39 -2.66 12.49
CA ALA A 107 -4.60 -1.88 12.70
C ALA A 107 -4.34 -0.62 13.55
N GLU A 108 -3.60 -0.75 14.65
CA GLU A 108 -3.21 0.38 15.51
C GLU A 108 -2.33 1.39 14.77
N LYS A 109 -1.35 0.93 13.98
CA LYS A 109 -0.49 1.80 13.16
C LYS A 109 -1.31 2.55 12.10
N MET A 110 -2.22 1.86 11.41
CA MET A 110 -3.12 2.50 10.45
C MET A 110 -4.05 3.51 11.13
N ALA A 111 -4.56 3.20 12.32
CA ALA A 111 -5.38 4.12 13.09
C ALA A 111 -4.63 5.41 13.45
N LYS A 112 -3.38 5.30 13.91
CA LYS A 112 -2.51 6.46 14.18
C LYS A 112 -2.25 7.27 12.92
N PHE A 113 -2.00 6.58 11.80
CA PHE A 113 -1.78 7.20 10.50
C PHE A 113 -3.02 7.98 10.04
N HIS A 114 -4.21 7.38 10.13
CA HIS A 114 -5.48 8.00 9.81
C HIS A 114 -5.84 9.19 10.71
N GLY A 115 -5.38 9.18 11.95
CA GLY A 115 -5.55 10.29 12.90
C GLY A 115 -4.69 11.53 12.59
N MET A 116 -3.77 11.45 11.62
CA MET A 116 -2.89 12.56 11.31
C MET A 116 -3.60 13.70 10.58
N ARG A 117 -3.21 14.92 10.95
CA ARG A 117 -3.60 16.13 10.24
C ARG A 117 -2.43 16.60 9.38
N MET A 118 -2.51 16.31 8.08
CA MET A 118 -1.49 16.69 7.11
C MET A 118 -1.88 18.00 6.41
N PRO A 119 -0.91 18.84 6.01
CA PRO A 119 -1.15 20.13 5.35
C PRO A 119 -1.45 19.96 3.85
N PHE A 120 -2.23 18.94 3.48
CA PHE A 120 -2.59 18.63 2.10
C PHE A 120 -4.08 18.85 1.85
N ASN A 121 -4.48 18.85 0.58
CA ASN A 121 -5.88 18.93 0.20
C ASN A 121 -6.66 17.73 0.78
N LYS A 122 -7.71 18.03 1.54
CA LYS A 122 -8.54 17.03 2.23
C LYS A 122 -9.67 16.49 1.38
N GLU A 123 -9.86 16.97 0.16
CA GLU A 123 -10.86 16.41 -0.73
C GLU A 123 -10.40 14.99 -1.19
N PRO A 124 -11.27 13.98 -1.10
CA PRO A 124 -10.92 12.60 -1.46
C PRO A 124 -10.92 12.38 -2.99
N LYS A 125 -10.25 13.28 -3.72
CA LYS A 125 -10.13 13.19 -5.18
C LYS A 125 -9.17 12.12 -5.64
N TRP A 126 -8.30 11.64 -4.74
CA TRP A 126 -7.23 10.73 -5.11
C TRP A 126 -7.78 9.44 -5.73
N LEU A 127 -8.72 8.77 -5.07
CA LEU A 127 -9.24 7.47 -5.53
C LEU A 127 -9.92 7.59 -6.90
N PHE A 128 -11.03 8.32 -6.97
CA PHE A 128 -11.82 8.39 -8.20
C PHE A 128 -11.10 9.18 -9.30
N GLY A 129 -10.37 10.24 -8.95
CA GLY A 129 -9.58 10.99 -9.93
C GLY A 129 -8.46 10.14 -10.55
N THR A 130 -7.83 9.26 -9.77
CA THR A 130 -6.81 8.35 -10.28
C THR A 130 -7.45 7.21 -11.09
N ILE A 131 -8.57 6.65 -10.65
CA ILE A 131 -9.33 5.65 -11.42
C ILE A 131 -9.73 6.23 -12.78
N ASP A 132 -10.30 7.43 -12.81
CA ASP A 132 -10.71 8.11 -14.07
C ASP A 132 -9.49 8.33 -14.99
N LYS A 133 -8.36 8.76 -14.42
CA LYS A 133 -7.09 8.93 -15.15
C LYS A 133 -6.60 7.59 -15.72
N TYR A 134 -6.55 6.55 -14.91
CA TYR A 134 -6.08 5.23 -15.31
C TYR A 134 -7.01 4.61 -16.37
N LEU A 135 -8.31 4.72 -16.19
CA LEU A 135 -9.28 4.25 -17.18
C LEU A 135 -9.08 4.95 -18.54
N ASN A 136 -8.94 6.28 -18.54
CA ASN A 136 -8.67 7.04 -19.76
C ASN A 136 -7.33 6.64 -20.42
N GLN A 137 -6.32 6.28 -19.63
CA GLN A 137 -5.05 5.77 -20.15
C GLN A 137 -5.24 4.38 -20.76
N VAL A 138 -5.88 3.45 -20.04
CA VAL A 138 -6.15 2.08 -20.51
C VAL A 138 -6.96 2.09 -21.80
N MET A 139 -8.00 2.93 -21.91
CA MET A 139 -8.80 3.06 -23.14
C MET A 139 -7.98 3.55 -24.36
N ARG A 140 -6.88 4.26 -24.12
CA ARG A 140 -5.97 4.71 -25.20
C ARG A 140 -4.90 3.69 -25.54
N LEU A 141 -4.69 2.68 -24.69
CA LEU A 141 -3.72 1.63 -24.92
C LEU A 141 -4.27 0.66 -25.98
N THR A 142 -3.50 0.48 -27.06
CA THR A 142 -3.80 -0.55 -28.04
C THR A 142 -3.11 -1.83 -27.59
N PHE A 143 -3.88 -2.80 -27.16
CA PHE A 143 -3.38 -4.13 -26.86
C PHE A 143 -3.41 -4.96 -28.13
N THR A 144 -2.25 -5.38 -28.65
CA THR A 144 -2.17 -6.33 -29.75
C THR A 144 -2.35 -7.76 -29.22
N ARG A 145 -2.84 -8.65 -30.08
CA ARG A 145 -3.06 -10.05 -29.73
C ARG A 145 -1.77 -10.74 -29.22
N GLU A 146 -0.61 -10.31 -29.68
CA GLU A 146 0.71 -10.80 -29.28
C GLU A 146 1.15 -10.33 -27.89
N SER A 147 0.67 -9.17 -27.43
CA SER A 147 0.97 -8.65 -26.08
C SER A 147 0.22 -9.38 -24.97
N TRP A 148 -0.71 -10.27 -25.30
CA TRP A 148 -1.54 -11.02 -24.36
C TRP A 148 -1.02 -12.44 -24.09
N GLY A 149 0.16 -12.85 -24.55
CA GLY A 149 0.71 -14.18 -24.28
C GLY A 149 -0.25 -15.33 -24.67
N LEU A 150 -0.56 -15.49 -25.94
CA LEU A 150 -1.75 -16.16 -26.51
C LEU A 150 -1.90 -17.66 -26.27
N ASN A 151 -1.13 -18.30 -25.42
CA ASN A 151 -1.28 -19.75 -25.18
C ASN A 151 -2.15 -20.13 -23.98
N THR A 152 -2.64 -19.17 -23.20
CA THR A 152 -3.45 -19.46 -21.99
C THR A 152 -4.76 -18.69 -21.88
N PHE A 153 -5.10 -17.84 -22.84
CA PHE A 153 -6.33 -17.08 -22.80
C PHE A 153 -7.52 -17.89 -23.32
N ARG A 154 -8.03 -18.79 -22.49
CA ARG A 154 -9.44 -19.18 -22.57
C ARG A 154 -10.23 -17.99 -22.04
N MET A 155 -10.58 -17.06 -22.93
CA MET A 155 -11.56 -16.01 -22.66
C MET A 155 -12.79 -16.70 -22.05
N HIS A 156 -13.00 -16.51 -20.76
CA HIS A 156 -14.37 -16.64 -20.25
C HIS A 156 -15.17 -15.62 -21.05
N SER A 157 -16.23 -16.06 -21.69
CA SER A 157 -17.02 -15.42 -22.75
C SER A 157 -17.67 -14.06 -22.38
N ASN A 158 -17.18 -13.35 -21.38
CA ASN A 158 -17.75 -12.11 -20.85
C ASN A 158 -16.80 -10.89 -20.89
N PHE A 159 -15.57 -11.03 -21.38
CA PHE A 159 -14.66 -9.90 -21.55
C PHE A 159 -14.69 -9.36 -22.97
N CYS A 160 -15.77 -8.69 -23.34
CA CYS A 160 -15.79 -7.79 -24.47
C CYS A 160 -15.38 -6.40 -23.94
N PHE A 161 -14.08 -6.07 -24.04
CA PHE A 161 -13.53 -4.79 -23.61
C PHE A 161 -14.30 -3.64 -24.26
N LEU A 162 -14.94 -2.80 -23.50
CA LEU A 162 -15.22 -1.38 -23.66
C LEU A 162 -16.60 -0.85 -23.18
N PRO A 163 -17.77 -1.47 -23.35
CA PRO A 163 -19.00 -0.94 -22.73
C PRO A 163 -19.23 -1.42 -21.30
N ALA A 164 -18.82 -2.67 -20.97
CA ALA A 164 -19.11 -3.25 -19.66
C ALA A 164 -18.25 -2.65 -18.53
N GLU A 165 -17.04 -2.22 -18.83
CA GLU A 165 -16.11 -1.67 -17.81
C GLU A 165 -16.48 -0.26 -17.40
N ILE A 166 -17.00 0.56 -18.29
CA ILE A 166 -17.56 1.88 -17.95
C ILE A 166 -18.76 1.71 -17.01
N TRP A 167 -19.61 0.70 -17.24
CA TRP A 167 -20.69 0.35 -16.34
C TRP A 167 -20.21 -0.16 -14.98
N LEU A 168 -19.10 -0.89 -14.94
CA LEU A 168 -18.48 -1.37 -13.70
C LEU A 168 -17.97 -0.21 -12.84
N VAL A 169 -17.31 0.78 -13.44
CA VAL A 169 -16.88 2.00 -12.73
C VAL A 169 -18.10 2.73 -12.17
N PHE A 170 -19.13 2.89 -12.99
CA PHE A 170 -20.35 3.60 -12.58
C PHE A 170 -21.08 2.86 -11.44
N LEU A 171 -21.21 1.55 -11.51
CA LEU A 171 -21.84 0.73 -10.48
C LEU A 171 -21.00 0.71 -9.18
N CYS A 172 -19.67 0.58 -9.30
CA CYS A 172 -18.78 0.66 -8.16
C CYS A 172 -18.87 2.03 -7.49
N ARG A 173 -18.84 3.11 -8.27
CA ARG A 173 -18.95 4.48 -7.76
C ARG A 173 -20.28 4.70 -7.06
N SER A 174 -21.40 4.30 -7.65
CA SER A 174 -22.72 4.42 -7.03
C SER A 174 -22.82 3.67 -5.69
N LEU A 175 -22.25 2.46 -5.61
CA LEU A 175 -22.17 1.71 -4.35
C LEU A 175 -21.34 2.44 -3.31
N LEU A 176 -20.18 2.96 -3.69
CA LEU A 176 -19.27 3.65 -2.77
C LEU A 176 -19.81 5.01 -2.34
N ASP A 177 -20.45 5.75 -3.24
CA ASP A 177 -21.11 7.03 -2.92
C ASP A 177 -22.26 6.83 -1.90
N SER A 178 -22.91 5.65 -1.92
CA SER A 178 -23.93 5.28 -0.93
C SER A 178 -23.36 4.72 0.38
N THR A 179 -22.04 4.49 0.44
CA THR A 179 -21.35 3.91 1.59
C THR A 179 -20.66 5.00 2.39
N HIS A 180 -21.13 5.25 3.60
CA HIS A 180 -20.47 6.23 4.48
C HIS A 180 -19.05 5.75 4.82
N SER A 181 -18.05 6.55 4.47
CA SER A 181 -16.65 6.31 4.82
C SER A 181 -15.97 7.64 5.12
N PRO A 182 -15.46 7.85 6.33
CA PRO A 182 -14.71 9.05 6.67
C PRO A 182 -13.50 9.25 5.79
N VAL A 183 -13.23 10.52 5.42
CA VAL A 183 -12.02 10.92 4.73
C VAL A 183 -10.92 11.15 5.75
N VAL A 184 -9.84 10.39 5.64
CA VAL A 184 -8.69 10.41 6.54
C VAL A 184 -7.40 10.45 5.71
N PHE A 185 -6.26 10.67 6.36
CA PHE A 185 -4.98 10.56 5.68
C PHE A 185 -4.60 9.08 5.61
N CYS A 186 -4.66 8.51 4.41
CA CYS A 186 -4.48 7.09 4.13
C CYS A 186 -3.06 6.77 3.63
N HIS A 187 -2.60 5.56 3.92
CA HIS A 187 -1.39 4.99 3.33
C HIS A 187 -1.62 4.63 1.85
N ASN A 188 -2.76 4.03 1.55
CA ASN A 188 -3.24 3.56 0.25
C ASN A 188 -2.48 2.34 -0.33
N ASP A 189 -1.41 1.88 0.30
CA ASP A 189 -0.60 0.74 -0.16
C ASP A 189 0.00 -0.04 1.03
N CYS A 190 -0.84 -0.38 2.03
CA CYS A 190 -0.41 -1.13 3.21
C CYS A 190 -0.39 -2.64 2.92
N GLN A 191 0.62 -3.08 2.15
CA GLN A 191 0.92 -4.49 1.84
C GLN A 191 2.09 -4.99 2.71
N GLU A 192 2.37 -6.30 2.74
CA GLU A 192 3.38 -6.92 3.62
C GLU A 192 4.78 -6.33 3.42
N GLY A 193 5.17 -6.02 2.18
CA GLY A 193 6.46 -5.42 1.84
C GLY A 193 6.65 -4.01 2.37
N ASN A 194 5.55 -3.32 2.72
CA ASN A 194 5.52 -1.97 3.28
C ASN A 194 5.36 -1.97 4.80
N VAL A 195 5.44 -3.15 5.44
CA VAL A 195 5.44 -3.31 6.89
C VAL A 195 6.73 -3.97 7.34
N LEU A 196 7.55 -3.25 8.09
CA LEU A 196 8.82 -3.75 8.61
C LEU A 196 8.63 -4.35 10.00
N LEU A 197 9.16 -5.55 10.22
CA LEU A 197 9.36 -6.12 11.55
C LEU A 197 10.74 -5.69 12.07
N LEU A 198 10.74 -4.91 13.14
CA LEU A 198 11.94 -4.29 13.70
C LEU A 198 12.79 -5.33 14.43
N SER A 199 14.09 -5.42 14.10
CA SER A 199 15.01 -6.34 14.73
C SER A 199 15.16 -6.05 16.22
N GLY A 200 15.15 -7.11 17.04
CA GLY A 200 15.25 -7.01 18.50
C GLY A 200 13.96 -6.58 19.21
N ARG A 201 12.85 -6.44 18.48
CA ARG A 201 11.52 -6.12 19.04
C ARG A 201 10.47 -7.20 18.79
N GLU A 202 10.88 -8.36 18.30
CA GLU A 202 9.99 -9.45 17.91
C GLU A 202 9.07 -9.91 19.04
N GLY A 203 9.53 -9.82 20.29
CA GLY A 203 8.77 -10.14 21.50
C GLY A 203 8.04 -8.97 22.17
N SER A 204 8.09 -7.77 21.57
CA SER A 204 7.45 -6.58 22.14
C SER A 204 5.96 -6.55 21.80
N ASP A 205 5.14 -6.16 22.78
CA ASP A 205 3.72 -5.90 22.52
C ASP A 205 3.54 -4.49 21.94
N GLY A 206 3.05 -4.41 20.70
CA GLY A 206 2.57 -3.17 20.07
C GLY A 206 3.62 -2.20 19.55
N GLN A 207 4.91 -2.56 19.46
CA GLN A 207 5.98 -1.68 18.96
C GLN A 207 7.02 -2.38 18.07
N LYS A 208 6.65 -3.50 17.49
CA LYS A 208 7.55 -4.30 16.65
C LYS A 208 7.47 -3.95 15.17
N LEU A 209 6.43 -3.25 14.75
CA LEU A 209 6.19 -2.92 13.35
C LEU A 209 6.43 -1.44 13.03
N MET A 210 6.84 -1.16 11.79
CA MET A 210 6.92 0.17 11.20
C MET A 210 6.36 0.15 9.79
N LEU A 211 5.48 1.12 9.47
CA LEU A 211 5.01 1.34 8.11
C LEU A 211 6.05 2.16 7.32
N ILE A 212 6.20 1.83 6.05
CA ILE A 212 7.11 2.52 5.12
C ILE A 212 6.46 2.66 3.74
N ASP A 213 7.10 3.41 2.87
CA ASP A 213 6.72 3.61 1.46
C ASP A 213 5.39 4.35 1.28
N PHE A 214 5.43 5.65 1.56
CA PHE A 214 4.26 6.52 1.60
C PHE A 214 3.94 7.20 0.27
N GLU A 215 4.45 6.70 -0.87
CA GLU A 215 4.34 7.36 -2.19
C GLU A 215 2.89 7.51 -2.69
N TYR A 216 1.99 6.64 -2.24
CA TYR A 216 0.56 6.71 -2.53
C TYR A 216 -0.26 7.42 -1.46
N SER A 217 0.37 7.88 -0.37
CA SER A 217 -0.36 8.44 0.77
C SER A 217 -1.05 9.76 0.42
N SER A 218 -2.32 9.84 0.81
CA SER A 218 -3.18 10.98 0.50
C SER A 218 -4.43 10.99 1.37
N TYR A 219 -5.17 12.11 1.39
CA TYR A 219 -6.52 12.08 1.91
C TYR A 219 -7.41 11.23 1.01
N ASN A 220 -8.01 10.19 1.59
CA ASN A 220 -8.83 9.21 0.91
C ASN A 220 -9.87 8.62 1.89
N TYR A 221 -10.74 7.78 1.40
CA TYR A 221 -11.73 7.08 2.21
C TYR A 221 -11.06 6.00 3.08
N ARG A 222 -11.35 6.01 4.38
CA ARG A 222 -10.86 5.03 5.35
C ARG A 222 -11.11 3.60 4.90
N GLY A 223 -12.31 3.35 4.38
CA GLY A 223 -12.70 2.03 3.90
C GLY A 223 -11.81 1.51 2.78
N PHE A 224 -11.29 2.39 1.90
CA PHE A 224 -10.36 1.99 0.86
C PHE A 224 -9.04 1.48 1.45
N ASP A 225 -8.43 2.19 2.39
CA ASP A 225 -7.12 1.85 2.92
C ASP A 225 -7.15 0.51 3.68
N ILE A 226 -8.16 0.33 4.55
CA ILE A 226 -8.34 -0.94 5.27
C ILE A 226 -8.75 -2.06 4.30
N GLY A 227 -9.63 -1.77 3.34
CA GLY A 227 -10.04 -2.75 2.31
C GLY A 227 -8.89 -3.19 1.43
N ASN A 228 -8.01 -2.26 1.05
CA ASN A 228 -6.78 -2.56 0.35
C ASN A 228 -5.89 -3.50 1.16
N HIS A 229 -5.65 -3.20 2.43
CA HIS A 229 -4.87 -4.06 3.31
C HIS A 229 -5.45 -5.49 3.37
N PHE A 230 -6.76 -5.66 3.45
CA PHE A 230 -7.38 -6.99 3.44
C PHE A 230 -7.23 -7.71 2.09
N CYS A 231 -7.27 -6.99 0.97
CA CYS A 231 -6.99 -7.57 -0.33
C CYS A 231 -5.56 -8.09 -0.42
N GLU A 232 -4.58 -7.40 0.17
CA GLU A 232 -3.17 -7.78 0.12
C GLU A 232 -2.85 -9.09 0.85
N TRP A 233 -3.71 -9.58 1.75
CA TRP A 233 -3.54 -10.91 2.34
C TRP A 233 -3.59 -12.05 1.31
N MET A 234 -4.14 -11.80 0.14
CA MET A 234 -4.26 -12.78 -0.94
C MET A 234 -3.04 -12.81 -1.87
N TYR A 235 -2.17 -11.79 -1.85
CA TYR A 235 -1.10 -11.63 -2.82
C TYR A 235 0.26 -11.77 -2.14
N ASP A 236 1.06 -12.73 -2.60
CA ASP A 236 2.43 -12.96 -2.16
C ASP A 236 3.38 -12.57 -3.29
N TYR A 237 4.20 -11.56 -3.04
CA TYR A 237 5.17 -11.01 -4.01
C TYR A 237 6.58 -11.60 -3.84
N THR A 238 6.76 -12.67 -3.08
CA THR A 238 8.07 -13.30 -2.84
C THR A 238 8.45 -14.32 -3.89
N ASN A 239 7.54 -14.63 -4.84
CA ASN A 239 7.81 -15.57 -5.92
C ASN A 239 8.90 -15.05 -6.87
N ASP A 240 9.99 -15.82 -7.03
CA ASP A 240 11.14 -15.50 -7.89
C ASP A 240 10.97 -15.92 -9.37
N LYS A 241 9.83 -16.53 -9.70
CA LYS A 241 9.49 -17.00 -11.05
C LYS A 241 8.30 -16.24 -11.61
N PHE A 242 8.26 -16.09 -12.93
CA PHE A 242 7.10 -15.51 -13.60
C PHE A 242 5.80 -16.21 -13.15
N PRO A 243 4.77 -15.48 -12.78
CA PRO A 243 4.55 -14.02 -12.91
C PRO A 243 5.11 -13.16 -11.77
N PHE A 244 5.99 -13.66 -10.92
CA PHE A 244 6.64 -12.99 -9.78
C PHE A 244 5.67 -12.61 -8.66
N PHE A 245 4.54 -13.29 -8.58
CA PHE A 245 3.61 -13.26 -7.46
C PHE A 245 2.80 -14.56 -7.41
N HIS A 246 2.23 -14.83 -6.26
CA HIS A 246 1.17 -15.83 -6.08
C HIS A 246 -0.10 -15.16 -5.59
N VAL A 247 -1.25 -15.67 -6.03
CA VAL A 247 -2.55 -15.25 -5.52
C VAL A 247 -3.29 -16.44 -4.92
N ASN A 248 -3.84 -16.24 -3.71
CA ASN A 248 -4.70 -17.22 -3.06
C ASN A 248 -5.94 -16.51 -2.49
N SER A 249 -7.05 -16.57 -3.22
CA SER A 249 -8.30 -15.91 -2.81
C SER A 249 -8.85 -16.43 -1.46
N LYS A 250 -8.45 -17.64 -1.04
CA LYS A 250 -8.84 -18.19 0.27
C LYS A 250 -8.17 -17.50 1.45
N ASN A 251 -7.10 -16.76 1.21
CA ASN A 251 -6.40 -15.99 2.24
C ASN A 251 -7.08 -14.63 2.51
N TYR A 252 -8.11 -14.23 1.74
CA TYR A 252 -8.89 -13.05 2.13
C TYR A 252 -9.40 -13.23 3.56
N PRO A 253 -9.21 -12.25 4.46
CA PRO A 253 -9.49 -12.45 5.88
C PRO A 253 -10.96 -12.83 6.12
N THR A 254 -11.16 -13.84 6.94
CA THR A 254 -12.48 -14.26 7.41
C THR A 254 -13.16 -13.14 8.20
N LYS A 255 -14.48 -13.16 8.33
CA LYS A 255 -15.21 -12.18 9.16
C LYS A 255 -14.63 -12.05 10.56
N ALA A 256 -14.23 -13.15 11.19
CA ALA A 256 -13.64 -13.13 12.52
C ALA A 256 -12.29 -12.38 12.56
N GLN A 257 -11.42 -12.62 11.58
CA GLN A 257 -10.14 -11.91 11.44
C GLN A 257 -10.36 -10.42 11.15
N GLN A 258 -11.29 -10.08 10.26
CA GLN A 258 -11.64 -8.68 9.98
C GLN A 258 -12.17 -7.97 11.22
N LEU A 259 -13.08 -8.59 11.99
CA LEU A 259 -13.61 -8.00 13.22
C LEU A 259 -12.58 -7.86 14.33
N HIS A 260 -11.57 -8.75 14.36
CA HIS A 260 -10.40 -8.60 15.24
C HIS A 260 -9.57 -7.36 14.87
N PHE A 261 -9.19 -7.23 13.59
CA PHE A 261 -8.49 -6.04 13.07
C PHE A 261 -9.27 -4.75 13.34
N ILE A 262 -10.56 -4.74 12.97
CA ILE A 262 -11.45 -3.60 13.14
C ILE A 262 -11.57 -3.22 14.63
N GLY A 263 -11.62 -4.20 15.52
CA GLY A 263 -11.65 -3.95 16.96
C GLY A 263 -10.40 -3.21 17.46
N SER A 264 -9.22 -3.65 17.05
CA SER A 264 -7.96 -2.98 17.38
C SER A 264 -7.88 -1.58 16.77
N TYR A 265 -8.32 -1.44 15.52
CA TYR A 265 -8.39 -0.14 14.83
C TYR A 265 -9.29 0.86 15.56
N LEU A 266 -10.51 0.46 15.92
CA LEU A 266 -11.48 1.32 16.62
C LEU A 266 -10.99 1.68 18.03
N SER A 267 -10.37 0.75 18.73
CA SER A 267 -9.81 1.00 20.07
C SER A 267 -8.69 2.04 20.05
N GLU A 268 -7.93 2.15 18.98
CA GLU A 268 -6.87 3.15 18.84
C GLU A 268 -7.42 4.51 18.35
N THR A 269 -8.43 4.50 17.47
CA THR A 269 -9.00 5.74 16.91
C THR A 269 -9.88 6.49 17.88
N ASP A 270 -10.59 5.79 18.76
CA ASP A 270 -11.53 6.37 19.72
C ASP A 270 -11.30 5.82 21.13
N GLN A 271 -10.70 6.63 21.98
CA GLN A 271 -10.48 6.28 23.40
C GLN A 271 -11.79 5.96 24.15
N GLY A 272 -12.93 6.43 23.64
CA GLY A 272 -14.27 6.13 24.18
C GLY A 272 -14.80 4.76 23.75
N PHE A 273 -14.26 4.14 22.68
CA PHE A 273 -14.77 2.88 22.12
C PHE A 273 -14.86 1.77 23.17
N GLN A 274 -13.83 1.61 23.99
CA GLN A 274 -13.78 0.59 25.04
C GLN A 274 -14.83 0.81 26.16
N ASN A 275 -15.33 2.05 26.30
CA ASN A 275 -16.33 2.43 27.31
C ASN A 275 -17.78 2.29 26.79
N LEU A 276 -17.95 1.99 25.49
CA LEU A 276 -19.25 1.77 24.89
C LEU A 276 -19.89 0.46 25.39
N SER A 277 -21.20 0.37 25.31
CA SER A 277 -21.90 -0.90 25.52
C SER A 277 -21.41 -1.97 24.53
N THR A 278 -21.50 -3.23 24.90
CA THR A 278 -21.13 -4.33 24.00
C THR A 278 -21.94 -4.28 22.70
N GLU A 279 -23.20 -3.87 22.78
CA GLU A 279 -24.08 -3.75 21.60
C GLU A 279 -23.61 -2.65 20.66
N ASP A 280 -23.22 -1.49 21.20
CA ASP A 280 -22.68 -0.37 20.39
C ASP A 280 -21.32 -0.72 19.76
N GLN A 281 -20.44 -1.41 20.50
CA GLN A 281 -19.17 -1.91 19.96
C GLN A 281 -19.39 -2.87 18.79
N ILE A 282 -20.31 -3.82 18.92
CA ILE A 282 -20.68 -4.77 17.87
C ILE A 282 -21.21 -4.01 16.65
N LYS A 283 -22.12 -3.06 16.87
CA LYS A 283 -22.72 -2.26 15.80
C LYS A 283 -21.65 -1.49 15.01
N LEU A 284 -20.74 -0.78 15.69
CA LEU A 284 -19.67 -0.03 15.03
C LEU A 284 -18.72 -0.95 14.25
N LYS A 285 -18.40 -2.14 14.79
CA LYS A 285 -17.58 -3.14 14.08
C LYS A 285 -18.27 -3.64 12.81
N GLU A 286 -19.56 -3.93 12.86
CA GLU A 286 -20.34 -4.40 11.71
C GLU A 286 -20.51 -3.30 10.65
N GLU A 287 -20.71 -2.05 11.05
CA GLU A 287 -20.76 -0.91 10.13
C GLU A 287 -19.43 -0.76 9.38
N LEU A 288 -18.29 -0.79 10.10
CA LEU A 288 -16.98 -0.71 9.48
C LEU A 288 -16.66 -1.95 8.63
N PHE A 289 -17.09 -3.13 9.04
CA PHE A 289 -16.97 -4.37 8.24
C PHE A 289 -17.65 -4.22 6.87
N VAL A 290 -18.86 -3.68 6.84
CA VAL A 290 -19.59 -3.43 5.57
C VAL A 290 -18.87 -2.39 4.72
N GLU A 291 -18.46 -1.26 5.34
CA GLU A 291 -17.69 -0.20 4.69
C GLU A 291 -16.45 -0.76 3.98
N VAL A 292 -15.61 -1.47 4.72
CA VAL A 292 -14.32 -1.99 4.24
C VAL A 292 -14.49 -2.96 3.09
N ASN A 293 -15.45 -3.91 3.19
CA ASN A 293 -15.66 -4.91 2.14
C ASN A 293 -16.24 -4.30 0.86
N ARG A 294 -17.01 -3.22 0.94
CA ARG A 294 -17.45 -2.46 -0.25
C ARG A 294 -16.28 -1.73 -0.90
N PHE A 295 -15.44 -1.07 -0.12
CA PHE A 295 -14.28 -0.35 -0.63
C PHE A 295 -13.15 -1.28 -1.11
N ALA A 296 -13.08 -2.53 -0.66
CA ALA A 296 -12.17 -3.53 -1.20
C ALA A 296 -12.39 -3.78 -2.71
N LEU A 297 -13.63 -3.63 -3.20
CA LEU A 297 -13.92 -3.65 -4.64
C LEU A 297 -13.15 -2.54 -5.39
N ALA A 298 -13.10 -1.34 -4.81
CA ALA A 298 -12.34 -0.24 -5.41
C ALA A 298 -10.83 -0.52 -5.43
N SER A 299 -10.29 -1.19 -4.41
CA SER A 299 -8.88 -1.59 -4.38
C SER A 299 -8.57 -2.56 -5.53
N HIS A 300 -9.34 -3.62 -5.69
CA HIS A 300 -9.15 -4.56 -6.80
C HIS A 300 -9.20 -3.86 -8.17
N PHE A 301 -10.18 -2.99 -8.35
CA PHE A 301 -10.36 -2.27 -9.59
C PHE A 301 -9.20 -1.29 -9.87
N PHE A 302 -8.78 -0.54 -8.85
CA PHE A 302 -7.68 0.41 -8.91
C PHE A 302 -6.36 -0.26 -9.33
N TRP A 303 -5.96 -1.30 -8.62
CA TRP A 303 -4.70 -2.01 -8.88
C TRP A 303 -4.74 -2.82 -10.18
N GLY A 304 -5.91 -3.31 -10.58
CA GLY A 304 -6.11 -3.92 -11.90
C GLY A 304 -5.80 -2.93 -13.03
N LEU A 305 -6.36 -1.72 -12.99
CA LEU A 305 -6.08 -0.67 -13.97
C LEU A 305 -4.62 -0.21 -13.94
N TRP A 306 -4.06 0.00 -12.74
CA TRP A 306 -2.66 0.36 -12.56
C TRP A 306 -1.75 -0.66 -13.25
N SER A 307 -2.01 -1.93 -13.03
CA SER A 307 -1.20 -3.01 -13.59
C SER A 307 -1.27 -3.07 -15.12
N MET A 308 -2.43 -2.85 -15.72
CA MET A 308 -2.57 -2.76 -17.18
C MET A 308 -1.69 -1.63 -17.76
N ILE A 309 -1.59 -0.51 -17.07
CA ILE A 309 -0.72 0.60 -17.48
C ILE A 309 0.75 0.19 -17.33
N GLN A 310 1.12 -0.39 -16.19
CA GLN A 310 2.50 -0.85 -15.93
C GLN A 310 2.97 -1.88 -16.95
N ALA A 311 2.10 -2.76 -17.42
CA ALA A 311 2.41 -3.72 -18.49
C ALA A 311 2.94 -3.06 -19.78
N ARG A 312 2.69 -1.76 -19.96
CA ARG A 312 3.13 -1.00 -21.16
C ARG A 312 4.31 -0.08 -20.90
N ILE A 313 4.47 0.41 -19.68
CA ILE A 313 5.46 1.47 -19.38
C ILE A 313 6.58 1.00 -18.46
N SER A 314 6.37 -0.05 -17.68
CA SER A 314 7.37 -0.55 -16.74
C SER A 314 8.51 -1.25 -17.46
N THR A 315 9.72 -1.04 -16.95
CA THR A 315 10.94 -1.78 -17.35
C THR A 315 11.25 -2.93 -16.37
N ILE A 316 10.43 -3.11 -15.35
CA ILE A 316 10.59 -4.17 -14.35
C ILE A 316 9.89 -5.42 -14.88
N GLU A 317 10.59 -6.55 -14.78
CA GLU A 317 10.04 -7.85 -15.14
C GLU A 317 9.04 -8.31 -14.07
N PHE A 318 7.75 -8.29 -14.41
CA PHE A 318 6.66 -8.70 -13.54
C PHE A 318 5.44 -9.06 -14.42
N GLY A 319 4.65 -10.02 -13.99
CA GLY A 319 3.44 -10.46 -14.69
C GLY A 319 2.28 -9.47 -14.51
N TYR A 320 2.46 -8.24 -15.01
CA TYR A 320 1.47 -7.17 -14.82
C TYR A 320 0.09 -7.51 -15.38
N MET A 321 0.02 -8.20 -16.52
CA MET A 321 -1.29 -8.58 -17.09
C MET A 321 -1.95 -9.70 -16.28
N GLU A 322 -1.17 -10.68 -15.83
CA GLU A 322 -1.62 -11.76 -14.94
C GLU A 322 -2.12 -11.19 -13.61
N TYR A 323 -1.42 -10.19 -13.08
CA TYR A 323 -1.84 -9.50 -11.86
C TYR A 323 -3.13 -8.70 -12.07
N ALA A 324 -3.27 -7.96 -13.19
CA ALA A 324 -4.49 -7.26 -13.52
C ALA A 324 -5.69 -8.22 -13.58
N MET A 325 -5.52 -9.37 -14.22
CA MET A 325 -6.55 -10.40 -14.31
C MET A 325 -6.93 -10.95 -12.95
N ALA A 326 -5.94 -11.29 -12.12
CA ALA A 326 -6.19 -11.78 -10.77
C ALA A 326 -6.97 -10.76 -9.91
N ARG A 327 -6.65 -9.46 -10.05
CA ARG A 327 -7.39 -8.38 -9.37
C ARG A 327 -8.83 -8.26 -9.87
N PHE A 328 -9.08 -8.34 -11.18
CA PHE A 328 -10.44 -8.28 -11.72
C PHE A 328 -11.25 -9.54 -11.37
N ASP A 329 -10.64 -10.73 -11.40
CA ASP A 329 -11.32 -11.95 -10.97
C ASP A 329 -11.75 -11.86 -9.50
N ALA A 330 -10.87 -11.39 -8.62
CA ALA A 330 -11.17 -11.15 -7.21
C ALA A 330 -12.28 -10.10 -7.03
N TYR A 331 -12.28 -9.01 -7.84
CA TYR A 331 -13.35 -8.02 -7.85
C TYR A 331 -14.71 -8.67 -8.12
N PHE A 332 -14.83 -9.48 -9.17
CA PHE A 332 -16.09 -10.12 -9.54
C PHE A 332 -16.52 -11.19 -8.52
N GLU A 333 -15.59 -11.92 -7.95
CA GLU A 333 -15.87 -12.90 -6.89
C GLU A 333 -16.42 -12.18 -5.65
N GLN A 334 -15.75 -11.16 -5.18
CA GLN A 334 -16.17 -10.39 -4.02
C GLN A 334 -17.49 -9.65 -4.26
N LYS A 335 -17.70 -9.07 -5.45
CA LYS A 335 -18.95 -8.45 -5.83
C LYS A 335 -20.12 -9.42 -5.72
N ARG A 336 -19.96 -10.65 -6.24
CA ARG A 336 -20.97 -11.71 -6.12
C ARG A 336 -21.24 -12.08 -4.66
N SER A 337 -20.20 -12.18 -3.83
CA SER A 337 -20.34 -12.54 -2.41
C SER A 337 -21.06 -11.45 -1.61
N LEU A 338 -20.92 -10.18 -2.00
CA LEU A 338 -21.63 -9.05 -1.39
C LEU A 338 -23.07 -8.90 -1.90
N GLY A 339 -23.47 -9.58 -2.97
CA GLY A 339 -24.80 -9.49 -3.55
C GLY A 339 -25.09 -8.14 -4.25
N VAL A 340 -24.06 -7.47 -4.77
CA VAL A 340 -24.13 -6.12 -5.38
C VAL A 340 -23.69 -6.11 -6.84
#